data_4594b55ff47b0d2600cf4bc040e971d1
#
_entry.id   4594b55ff47b0d2600cf4bc040e971d1
#
_cell.length_a   1.000
_cell.length_b   1.000
_cell.length_c   1.000
_cell.angle_alpha   90.00
_cell.angle_beta   90.00
_cell.angle_gamma   90.00
#
_symmetry.space_group_name_H-M   'P 1'
#
loop_
_entity.id
_entity.type
_entity.pdbx_description
1 polymer ?
#
loop_
_entity_poly.entity_id
_entity_poly.type
_entity_poly.pdbx_seq_one_letter_code
_entity_poly.pdbx_strand_id
1 'polypeptide(L)'
;LNKMINVALPKGRLGKKVYDMFELAGYECPSIKEDNRKLIFENEEKGIRYFWVKPSDVTIYVERGAADIGIAGKDIILEYEPDVYELLDMQIGKCRMSVAALKGTREITDRTLRVATKFPNITRDFYNRESRDIDIINLHGSIELAPVVGLSDVIVDIVETGKTLKENQLEVIDTVAQISARLIANKASFRFKTREIENIKNALELEISTELEANRR
;
A
#
# COMPACT_ATOMS: atom_id res chain seq x y z
N LEU A 1 8.40 -24.73 -21.11
CA LEU A 1 9.27 -23.80 -20.38
C LEU A 1 8.39 -22.92 -19.49
N ASN A 2 8.47 -23.14 -18.17
CA ASN A 2 7.83 -22.24 -17.21
C ASN A 2 8.43 -20.85 -17.41
N LYS A 3 7.60 -19.85 -17.68
CA LYS A 3 8.06 -18.47 -17.81
C LYS A 3 8.33 -17.93 -16.42
N MET A 4 9.56 -17.45 -16.19
CA MET A 4 9.94 -16.78 -14.94
C MET A 4 9.01 -15.58 -14.66
N ILE A 5 8.44 -15.52 -13.47
CA ILE A 5 7.63 -14.38 -13.00
C ILE A 5 8.48 -13.47 -12.11
N ASN A 6 8.58 -12.22 -12.50
CA ASN A 6 9.29 -11.18 -11.77
C ASN A 6 8.32 -10.51 -10.77
N VAL A 7 8.67 -10.54 -9.49
CA VAL A 7 7.84 -10.03 -8.39
C VAL A 7 8.52 -8.89 -7.67
N ALA A 8 7.92 -7.70 -7.72
CA ALA A 8 8.37 -6.55 -6.93
C ALA A 8 7.73 -6.58 -5.53
N LEU A 9 8.57 -6.72 -4.50
CA LEU A 9 8.14 -6.72 -3.11
C LEU A 9 8.51 -5.40 -2.42
N PRO A 10 7.63 -4.81 -1.61
CA PRO A 10 7.94 -3.59 -0.86
C PRO A 10 8.96 -3.90 0.24
N LYS A 11 10.03 -3.11 0.35
CA LYS A 11 10.96 -3.22 1.49
C LYS A 11 10.26 -2.96 2.82
N GLY A 12 10.68 -3.66 3.87
CA GLY A 12 10.22 -3.46 5.24
C GLY A 12 9.27 -4.54 5.75
N ARG A 13 8.56 -4.22 6.83
CA ARG A 13 7.71 -5.17 7.58
C ARG A 13 6.62 -5.80 6.70
N LEU A 14 5.95 -4.99 5.88
CA LEU A 14 4.90 -5.49 4.98
C LEU A 14 5.45 -6.51 4.00
N GLY A 15 6.56 -6.19 3.34
CA GLY A 15 7.15 -7.08 2.33
C GLY A 15 7.60 -8.43 2.91
N LYS A 16 8.10 -8.46 4.14
CA LYS A 16 8.44 -9.72 4.82
C LYS A 16 7.21 -10.58 5.02
N LYS A 17 6.12 -10.02 5.54
CA LYS A 17 4.84 -10.73 5.69
C LYS A 17 4.29 -11.25 4.37
N VAL A 18 4.37 -10.43 3.33
CA VAL A 18 3.96 -10.83 1.97
C VAL A 18 4.81 -11.99 1.46
N TYR A 19 6.14 -11.90 1.61
CA TYR A 19 7.01 -12.99 1.19
C TYR A 19 6.69 -14.30 1.91
N ASP A 20 6.43 -14.26 3.22
CA ASP A 20 6.03 -15.46 3.99
C ASP A 20 4.75 -16.10 3.40
N MET A 21 3.79 -15.30 2.92
CA MET A 21 2.60 -15.82 2.21
C MET A 21 2.95 -16.44 0.87
N PHE A 22 3.86 -15.85 0.08
CA PHE A 22 4.35 -16.45 -1.16
C PHE A 22 5.06 -17.77 -0.91
N GLU A 23 5.85 -17.86 0.16
CA GLU A 23 6.53 -19.09 0.56
C GLU A 23 5.52 -20.19 0.93
N LEU A 24 4.50 -19.88 1.76
CA LEU A 24 3.42 -20.81 2.11
C LEU A 24 2.63 -21.26 0.87
N ALA A 25 2.42 -20.36 -0.08
CA ALA A 25 1.77 -20.64 -1.35
C ALA A 25 2.62 -21.48 -2.33
N GLY A 26 3.82 -21.93 -1.91
CA GLY A 26 4.71 -22.81 -2.69
C GLY A 26 5.67 -22.08 -3.63
N TYR A 27 5.86 -20.78 -3.46
CA TYR A 27 6.78 -19.93 -4.25
C TYR A 27 7.99 -19.50 -3.43
N GLU A 28 8.55 -20.43 -2.67
CA GLU A 28 9.73 -20.19 -1.83
C GLU A 28 10.98 -19.81 -2.65
N CYS A 29 11.79 -18.93 -2.07
CA CYS A 29 13.10 -18.54 -2.58
C CYS A 29 14.08 -18.38 -1.40
N PRO A 30 14.71 -19.46 -0.91
CA PRO A 30 15.49 -19.44 0.32
C PRO A 30 16.57 -18.36 0.37
N SER A 31 17.18 -18.04 -0.76
CA SER A 31 18.24 -17.03 -0.86
C SER A 31 17.77 -15.61 -0.47
N ILE A 32 16.47 -15.33 -0.47
CA ILE A 32 15.93 -14.00 -0.06
C ILE A 32 16.04 -13.77 1.45
N LYS A 33 16.16 -14.85 2.23
CA LYS A 33 16.29 -14.81 3.70
C LYS A 33 17.74 -14.72 4.17
N GLU A 34 18.69 -14.87 3.25
CA GLU A 34 20.12 -14.76 3.56
C GLU A 34 20.50 -13.29 3.84
N ASP A 35 21.40 -13.09 4.81
CA ASP A 35 21.98 -11.77 5.06
C ASP A 35 23.04 -11.44 4.00
N ASN A 36 22.59 -10.85 2.92
CA ASN A 36 23.44 -10.46 1.79
C ASN A 36 22.96 -9.14 1.18
N ARG A 37 23.76 -8.60 0.25
CA ARG A 37 23.46 -7.34 -0.46
C ARG A 37 22.91 -7.56 -1.88
N LYS A 38 22.46 -8.78 -2.19
CA LYS A 38 21.84 -9.07 -3.48
C LYS A 38 20.54 -8.26 -3.64
N LEU A 39 20.27 -7.87 -4.86
CA LEU A 39 19.05 -7.13 -5.23
C LEU A 39 18.01 -8.03 -5.86
N ILE A 40 18.43 -9.18 -6.39
CA ILE A 40 17.60 -10.14 -7.12
C ILE A 40 17.78 -11.52 -6.48
N PHE A 41 16.69 -12.21 -6.28
CA PHE A 41 16.60 -13.54 -5.69
C PHE A 41 15.75 -14.44 -6.59
N GLU A 42 16.27 -15.58 -6.98
CA GLU A 42 15.67 -16.46 -7.99
C GLU A 42 15.50 -17.88 -7.47
N ASN A 43 14.37 -18.48 -7.84
CA ASN A 43 14.17 -19.92 -7.76
C ASN A 43 13.64 -20.40 -9.12
N GLU A 44 14.55 -21.00 -9.92
CA GLU A 44 14.23 -21.47 -11.28
C GLU A 44 13.22 -22.62 -11.27
N GLU A 45 13.27 -23.52 -10.28
CA GLU A 45 12.32 -24.63 -10.14
C GLU A 45 10.89 -24.15 -9.94
N LYS A 46 10.73 -23.06 -9.18
CA LYS A 46 9.44 -22.42 -8.95
C LYS A 46 9.06 -21.43 -10.05
N GLY A 47 9.98 -21.09 -10.93
CA GLY A 47 9.78 -20.10 -11.99
C GLY A 47 9.52 -18.70 -11.46
N ILE A 48 10.18 -18.32 -10.36
CA ILE A 48 9.94 -17.03 -9.69
C ILE A 48 11.24 -16.28 -9.41
N ARG A 49 11.17 -14.95 -9.54
CA ARG A 49 12.25 -14.02 -9.23
C ARG A 49 11.70 -12.88 -8.41
N TYR A 50 12.31 -12.62 -7.26
CA TYR A 50 11.94 -11.53 -6.35
C TYR A 50 12.98 -10.42 -6.35
N PHE A 51 12.52 -9.20 -6.12
CA PHE A 51 13.40 -8.09 -5.76
C PHE A 51 12.70 -7.10 -4.83
N TRP A 52 13.51 -6.54 -3.92
CA TRP A 52 13.06 -5.57 -2.95
C TRP A 52 13.12 -4.17 -3.51
N VAL A 53 12.01 -3.45 -3.51
CA VAL A 53 11.94 -2.05 -3.91
C VAL A 53 11.32 -1.19 -2.82
N LYS A 54 11.51 0.12 -2.89
CA LYS A 54 10.81 1.03 -1.99
C LYS A 54 9.29 0.89 -2.20
N PRO A 55 8.46 0.90 -1.13
CA PRO A 55 7.01 0.72 -1.28
C PRO A 55 6.36 1.64 -2.31
N SER A 56 6.76 2.91 -2.37
CA SER A 56 6.27 3.88 -3.37
C SER A 56 6.64 3.54 -4.82
N ASP A 57 7.63 2.70 -5.03
CA ASP A 57 8.18 2.42 -6.36
C ASP A 57 7.64 1.12 -6.96
N VAL A 58 7.01 0.25 -6.15
CA VAL A 58 6.48 -1.03 -6.62
C VAL A 58 5.56 -0.85 -7.85
N THR A 59 4.66 0.10 -7.79
CA THR A 59 3.72 0.37 -8.88
C THR A 59 4.42 0.77 -10.18
N ILE A 60 5.50 1.54 -10.09
CA ILE A 60 6.30 1.96 -11.26
C ILE A 60 7.00 0.75 -11.90
N TYR A 61 7.58 -0.15 -11.10
CA TYR A 61 8.23 -1.36 -11.61
C TYR A 61 7.24 -2.28 -12.32
N VAL A 62 6.01 -2.41 -11.77
CA VAL A 62 4.96 -3.21 -12.39
C VAL A 62 4.40 -2.52 -13.63
N GLU A 63 4.04 -1.25 -13.57
CA GLU A 63 3.49 -0.49 -14.70
C GLU A 63 4.44 -0.51 -15.89
N ARG A 64 5.75 -0.33 -15.66
CA ARG A 64 6.77 -0.32 -16.70
C ARG A 64 7.22 -1.70 -17.18
N GLY A 65 6.66 -2.79 -16.60
CA GLY A 65 6.95 -4.17 -17.01
C GLY A 65 8.33 -4.68 -16.56
N ALA A 66 9.02 -3.98 -15.66
CA ALA A 66 10.22 -4.50 -15.00
C ALA A 66 9.88 -5.63 -14.03
N ALA A 67 8.70 -5.56 -13.43
CA ALA A 67 8.05 -6.65 -12.71
C ALA A 67 6.77 -7.08 -13.44
N ASP A 68 6.49 -8.38 -13.43
CA ASP A 68 5.24 -8.93 -13.96
C ASP A 68 4.08 -8.69 -12.98
N ILE A 69 4.38 -8.87 -11.69
CA ILE A 69 3.47 -8.62 -10.57
C ILE A 69 4.20 -7.90 -9.43
N GLY A 70 3.45 -7.34 -8.51
CA GLY A 70 3.99 -6.72 -7.32
C GLY A 70 2.96 -6.57 -6.22
N ILE A 71 3.43 -6.22 -5.02
CA ILE A 71 2.55 -5.93 -3.89
C ILE A 71 2.69 -4.46 -3.51
N ALA A 72 1.59 -3.74 -3.62
CA ALA A 72 1.52 -2.32 -3.29
C ALA A 72 0.41 -2.05 -2.27
N GLY A 73 0.59 -1.06 -1.41
CA GLY A 73 -0.48 -0.55 -0.57
C GLY A 73 -1.57 0.12 -1.41
N LYS A 74 -2.83 -0.02 -0.99
CA LYS A 74 -3.95 0.64 -1.67
C LYS A 74 -3.80 2.16 -1.66
N ASP A 75 -3.14 2.74 -0.67
CA ASP A 75 -2.77 4.15 -0.59
C ASP A 75 -1.91 4.60 -1.79
N ILE A 76 -0.90 3.79 -2.15
CA ILE A 76 -0.01 4.07 -3.29
C ILE A 76 -0.78 3.94 -4.61
N ILE A 77 -1.66 2.95 -4.73
CA ILE A 77 -2.50 2.77 -5.92
C ILE A 77 -3.45 3.95 -6.09
N LEU A 78 -4.10 4.41 -5.02
CA LEU A 78 -5.02 5.55 -5.06
C LEU A 78 -4.29 6.88 -5.30
N GLU A 79 -3.09 7.06 -4.75
CA GLU A 79 -2.33 8.30 -4.90
C GLU A 79 -1.76 8.48 -6.30
N TYR A 80 -1.24 7.40 -6.91
CA TYR A 80 -0.50 7.48 -8.17
C TYR A 80 -1.29 6.97 -9.37
N GLU A 81 -2.44 6.31 -9.17
CA GLU A 81 -3.31 5.76 -10.22
C GLU A 81 -2.55 5.03 -11.35
N PRO A 82 -1.65 4.06 -11.00
CA PRO A 82 -0.83 3.38 -12.00
C PRO A 82 -1.68 2.57 -12.98
N ASP A 83 -1.23 2.47 -14.24
CA ASP A 83 -1.88 1.68 -15.28
C ASP A 83 -1.58 0.18 -15.13
N VAL A 84 -2.13 -0.44 -14.08
CA VAL A 84 -1.95 -1.86 -13.72
C VAL A 84 -3.30 -2.54 -13.48
N TYR A 85 -3.31 -3.89 -13.45
CA TYR A 85 -4.44 -4.63 -12.90
C TYR A 85 -4.27 -4.81 -11.39
N GLU A 86 -5.30 -4.54 -10.61
CA GLU A 86 -5.43 -4.91 -9.21
C GLU A 86 -6.14 -6.27 -9.14
N LEU A 87 -5.41 -7.34 -8.74
CA LEU A 87 -5.88 -8.72 -8.87
C LEU A 87 -6.45 -9.28 -7.57
N LEU A 88 -5.89 -8.92 -6.42
CA LEU A 88 -6.25 -9.52 -5.13
C LEU A 88 -6.01 -8.56 -3.98
N ASP A 89 -6.94 -8.52 -3.03
CA ASP A 89 -6.72 -7.93 -1.71
C ASP A 89 -6.01 -8.95 -0.82
N MET A 90 -4.77 -8.66 -0.44
CA MET A 90 -3.95 -9.55 0.38
C MET A 90 -4.43 -9.63 1.84
N GLN A 91 -5.39 -8.82 2.25
CA GLN A 91 -5.96 -8.77 3.60
C GLN A 91 -4.94 -8.48 4.73
N ILE A 92 -3.74 -8.03 4.39
CA ILE A 92 -2.66 -7.66 5.30
C ILE A 92 -2.32 -6.18 5.20
N GLY A 93 -1.65 -5.64 6.23
CA GLY A 93 -1.32 -4.22 6.31
C GLY A 93 -2.56 -3.33 6.40
N LYS A 94 -3.65 -3.84 6.99
CA LYS A 94 -4.92 -3.11 7.13
C LYS A 94 -4.74 -1.86 7.97
N CYS A 95 -5.12 -0.75 7.40
CA CYS A 95 -5.16 0.56 8.04
C CYS A 95 -6.23 1.41 7.33
N ARG A 96 -6.34 2.67 7.69
CA ARG A 96 -7.28 3.59 7.03
C ARG A 96 -6.60 4.91 6.71
N MET A 97 -6.93 5.48 5.57
CA MET A 97 -6.67 6.87 5.27
C MET A 97 -7.74 7.71 5.99
N SER A 98 -7.32 8.65 6.79
CA SER A 98 -8.25 9.41 7.65
C SER A 98 -7.93 10.89 7.64
N VAL A 99 -8.96 11.70 7.86
CA VAL A 99 -8.81 13.11 8.25
C VAL A 99 -8.67 13.16 9.76
N ALA A 100 -7.67 13.88 10.25
CA ALA A 100 -7.48 14.13 11.67
C ALA A 100 -7.20 15.60 11.98
N ALA A 101 -7.61 16.06 13.14
CA ALA A 101 -7.43 17.43 13.62
C ALA A 101 -7.02 17.43 15.11
N LEU A 102 -6.60 18.56 15.60
CA LEU A 102 -6.43 18.74 17.05
C LEU A 102 -7.77 18.52 17.76
N LYS A 103 -7.71 17.85 18.89
CA LYS A 103 -8.89 17.52 19.68
C LYS A 103 -9.69 18.76 20.04
N GLY A 104 -10.99 18.71 19.75
CA GLY A 104 -11.90 19.85 20.00
C GLY A 104 -11.84 20.94 18.93
N THR A 105 -11.15 20.72 17.81
CA THR A 105 -11.21 21.63 16.65
C THR A 105 -12.64 21.72 16.14
N ARG A 106 -13.15 22.94 15.98
CA ARG A 106 -14.45 23.17 15.34
C ARG A 106 -14.33 23.06 13.83
N GLU A 107 -15.41 22.69 13.18
CA GLU A 107 -15.48 22.70 11.71
C GLU A 107 -15.21 24.12 11.19
N ILE A 108 -14.32 24.20 10.21
CA ILE A 108 -13.94 25.47 9.58
C ILE A 108 -14.75 25.60 8.28
N THR A 109 -15.73 26.52 8.27
CA THR A 109 -16.64 26.72 7.14
C THR A 109 -16.53 28.10 6.50
N ASP A 110 -15.84 29.03 7.16
CA ASP A 110 -15.75 30.44 6.80
C ASP A 110 -14.53 30.80 5.93
N ARG A 111 -13.66 29.82 5.66
CA ARG A 111 -12.46 30.01 4.83
C ARG A 111 -11.99 28.71 4.20
N THR A 112 -11.04 28.81 3.28
CA THR A 112 -10.32 27.65 2.71
C THR A 112 -9.64 26.83 3.80
N LEU A 113 -9.86 25.51 3.81
CA LEU A 113 -9.31 24.58 4.78
C LEU A 113 -7.87 24.22 4.41
N ARG A 114 -6.92 24.42 5.33
CA ARG A 114 -5.52 24.03 5.14
C ARG A 114 -5.34 22.57 5.54
N VAL A 115 -4.90 21.75 4.59
CA VAL A 115 -4.76 20.29 4.77
C VAL A 115 -3.31 19.87 4.55
N ALA A 116 -2.63 19.41 5.60
CA ALA A 116 -1.31 18.83 5.44
C ALA A 116 -1.41 17.33 5.15
N THR A 117 -0.68 16.86 4.15
CA THR A 117 -0.74 15.46 3.72
C THR A 117 0.51 15.04 2.95
N LYS A 118 0.76 13.73 2.95
CA LYS A 118 1.70 13.07 2.06
C LYS A 118 1.00 12.55 0.78
N PHE A 119 -0.33 12.62 0.74
CA PHE A 119 -1.19 12.06 -0.28
C PHE A 119 -2.08 13.14 -0.92
N PRO A 120 -1.47 14.06 -1.72
CA PRO A 120 -2.20 15.21 -2.27
C PRO A 120 -3.32 14.83 -3.23
N ASN A 121 -3.18 13.74 -4.01
CA ASN A 121 -4.21 13.35 -4.97
C ASN A 121 -5.42 12.72 -4.27
N ILE A 122 -5.20 11.79 -3.34
CA ILE A 122 -6.26 11.22 -2.50
C ILE A 122 -7.01 12.34 -1.75
N THR A 123 -6.27 13.28 -1.17
CA THR A 123 -6.82 14.40 -0.42
C THR A 123 -7.70 15.28 -1.30
N ARG A 124 -7.21 15.65 -2.48
CA ARG A 124 -7.96 16.47 -3.45
C ARG A 124 -9.24 15.79 -3.88
N ASP A 125 -9.17 14.49 -4.20
CA ASP A 125 -10.34 13.72 -4.65
C ASP A 125 -11.39 13.58 -3.55
N PHE A 126 -10.97 13.40 -2.31
CA PHE A 126 -11.87 13.35 -1.17
C PHE A 126 -12.63 14.66 -1.00
N TYR A 127 -11.94 15.79 -0.91
CA TYR A 127 -12.56 17.09 -0.69
C TYR A 127 -13.33 17.63 -1.92
N ASN A 128 -12.94 17.21 -3.13
CA ASN A 128 -13.73 17.53 -4.34
C ASN A 128 -15.12 16.89 -4.29
N ARG A 129 -15.23 15.65 -3.78
CA ARG A 129 -16.53 14.97 -3.59
C ARG A 129 -17.38 15.66 -2.54
N GLU A 130 -16.76 16.24 -1.53
CA GLU A 130 -17.42 17.05 -0.49
C GLU A 130 -17.69 18.50 -0.95
N SER A 131 -17.34 18.86 -2.17
CA SER A 131 -17.45 20.25 -2.70
C SER A 131 -16.78 21.28 -1.79
N ARG A 132 -15.65 20.91 -1.20
CA ARG A 132 -14.92 21.71 -0.21
C ARG A 132 -13.63 22.28 -0.79
N ASP A 133 -13.46 23.60 -0.70
CA ASP A 133 -12.22 24.27 -1.07
C ASP A 133 -11.12 24.01 -0.02
N ILE A 134 -9.95 23.59 -0.50
CA ILE A 134 -8.81 23.24 0.34
C ILE A 134 -7.51 23.88 -0.19
N ASP A 135 -6.60 24.16 0.75
CA ASP A 135 -5.19 24.48 0.50
C ASP A 135 -4.34 23.29 0.94
N ILE A 136 -3.72 22.59 -0.02
CA ILE A 136 -2.93 21.39 0.24
C ILE A 136 -1.48 21.77 0.56
N ILE A 137 -1.04 21.40 1.76
CA ILE A 137 0.35 21.50 2.20
C ILE A 137 0.98 20.12 2.08
N ASN A 138 1.73 19.89 1.00
CA ASN A 138 2.39 18.60 0.77
C ASN A 138 3.63 18.45 1.64
N LEU A 139 3.61 17.45 2.52
CA LEU A 139 4.71 17.09 3.42
C LEU A 139 5.18 15.66 3.15
N HIS A 140 6.42 15.34 3.53
CA HIS A 140 7.03 14.03 3.27
C HIS A 140 7.13 13.12 4.51
N GLY A 141 6.80 13.64 5.69
CA GLY A 141 6.82 12.91 6.96
C GLY A 141 6.44 13.80 8.12
N SER A 142 6.23 13.21 9.30
CA SER A 142 5.79 13.90 10.54
C SER A 142 4.58 14.81 10.32
N ILE A 143 3.60 14.27 9.59
CA ILE A 143 2.40 15.02 9.15
C ILE A 143 1.63 15.53 10.37
N GLU A 144 1.63 14.77 11.47
CA GLU A 144 0.95 15.08 12.74
C GLU A 144 1.44 16.39 13.39
N LEU A 145 2.67 16.80 13.06
CA LEU A 145 3.23 18.05 13.59
C LEU A 145 2.52 19.28 13.02
N ALA A 146 2.03 19.22 11.79
CA ALA A 146 1.50 20.37 11.07
C ALA A 146 0.36 21.10 11.82
N PRO A 147 -0.70 20.43 12.31
CA PRO A 147 -1.73 21.12 13.09
C PRO A 147 -1.24 21.57 14.47
N VAL A 148 -0.29 20.86 15.08
CA VAL A 148 0.25 21.21 16.41
C VAL A 148 0.98 22.56 16.39
N VAL A 149 1.70 22.84 15.30
CA VAL A 149 2.41 24.12 15.11
C VAL A 149 1.60 25.17 14.33
N GLY A 150 0.34 24.90 14.01
CA GLY A 150 -0.54 25.82 13.31
C GLY A 150 -0.26 25.97 11.81
N LEU A 151 0.52 25.06 11.21
CA LEU A 151 0.78 25.04 9.76
C LEU A 151 -0.46 24.64 8.97
N SER A 152 -1.24 23.68 9.45
CA SER A 152 -2.51 23.23 8.84
C SER A 152 -3.64 23.20 9.87
N ASP A 153 -4.86 23.08 9.38
CA ASP A 153 -6.05 22.94 10.21
C ASP A 153 -6.33 21.47 10.50
N VAL A 154 -6.15 20.64 9.47
CA VAL A 154 -6.33 19.19 9.52
C VAL A 154 -5.17 18.50 8.79
N ILE A 155 -5.09 17.19 8.96
CA ILE A 155 -4.22 16.32 8.19
C ILE A 155 -5.03 15.24 7.47
N VAL A 156 -4.52 14.73 6.35
CA VAL A 156 -4.95 13.48 5.74
C VAL A 156 -3.77 12.53 5.73
N ASP A 157 -3.85 11.46 6.49
CA ASP A 157 -2.75 10.51 6.62
C ASP A 157 -3.27 9.10 6.97
N ILE A 158 -2.35 8.12 6.90
CA ILE A 158 -2.61 6.72 7.27
C ILE A 158 -2.68 6.58 8.78
N VAL A 159 -3.74 5.93 9.24
CA VAL A 159 -3.95 5.62 10.66
C VAL A 159 -4.11 4.10 10.82
N GLU A 160 -3.13 3.46 11.45
CA GLU A 160 -3.19 2.03 11.80
C GLU A 160 -3.87 1.86 13.17
N THR A 161 -3.22 2.28 14.26
CA THR A 161 -3.73 2.17 15.64
C THR A 161 -4.23 3.48 16.22
N GLY A 162 -3.88 4.60 15.62
CA GLY A 162 -4.17 5.93 16.13
C GLY A 162 -3.32 6.37 17.34
N LYS A 163 -2.31 5.58 17.75
CA LYS A 163 -1.47 5.91 18.91
C LYS A 163 -0.73 7.24 18.72
N THR A 164 -0.09 7.44 17.56
CA THR A 164 0.64 8.67 17.23
C THR A 164 -0.28 9.89 17.29
N LEU A 165 -1.49 9.79 16.75
CA LEU A 165 -2.49 10.88 16.82
C LEU A 165 -2.81 11.23 18.27
N LYS A 166 -3.11 10.22 19.08
CA LYS A 166 -3.42 10.40 20.51
C LYS A 166 -2.32 11.07 21.31
N GLU A 167 -1.06 10.65 21.07
CA GLU A 167 0.12 11.20 21.74
C GLU A 167 0.35 12.67 21.38
N ASN A 168 -0.11 13.11 20.21
CA ASN A 168 -0.02 14.49 19.73
C ASN A 168 -1.34 15.27 19.84
N GLN A 169 -2.29 14.80 20.65
CA GLN A 169 -3.59 15.45 20.89
C GLN A 169 -4.46 15.62 19.63
N LEU A 170 -4.27 14.76 18.64
CA LEU A 170 -5.13 14.69 17.45
C LEU A 170 -6.19 13.59 17.62
N GLU A 171 -7.31 13.80 16.95
CA GLU A 171 -8.37 12.81 16.81
C GLU A 171 -8.80 12.66 15.36
N VAL A 172 -9.22 11.45 14.98
CA VAL A 172 -9.80 11.19 13.67
C VAL A 172 -11.19 11.80 13.62
N ILE A 173 -11.43 12.64 12.61
CA ILE A 173 -12.73 13.28 12.38
C ILE A 173 -13.48 12.68 11.21
N ASP A 174 -12.76 12.04 10.24
CA ASP A 174 -13.38 11.35 9.12
C ASP A 174 -12.48 10.22 8.58
N THR A 175 -13.07 9.30 7.81
CA THR A 175 -12.37 8.21 7.14
C THR A 175 -12.49 8.33 5.63
N VAL A 176 -11.36 8.52 4.95
CA VAL A 176 -11.28 8.72 3.51
C VAL A 176 -11.36 7.38 2.74
N ALA A 177 -10.58 6.38 3.18
CA ALA A 177 -10.53 5.06 2.53
C ALA A 177 -10.01 3.98 3.47
N GLN A 178 -10.43 2.73 3.24
CA GLN A 178 -9.81 1.55 3.83
C GLN A 178 -8.59 1.13 2.99
N ILE A 179 -7.49 0.83 3.66
CA ILE A 179 -6.21 0.52 3.05
C ILE A 179 -5.79 -0.90 3.43
N SER A 180 -5.31 -1.65 2.44
CA SER A 180 -4.65 -2.94 2.61
C SER A 180 -3.67 -3.17 1.47
N ALA A 181 -2.79 -4.16 1.59
CA ALA A 181 -1.88 -4.54 0.51
C ALA A 181 -2.65 -5.22 -0.64
N ARG A 182 -2.26 -4.94 -1.87
CA ARG A 182 -2.88 -5.43 -3.11
C ARG A 182 -1.85 -6.13 -3.97
N LEU A 183 -2.22 -7.29 -4.51
CA LEU A 183 -1.50 -7.90 -5.63
C LEU A 183 -1.88 -7.14 -6.90
N ILE A 184 -0.88 -6.59 -7.56
CA ILE A 184 -1.03 -5.87 -8.83
C ILE A 184 -0.25 -6.58 -9.94
N ALA A 185 -0.68 -6.41 -11.18
CA ALA A 185 -0.02 -6.99 -12.34
C ALA A 185 0.15 -5.98 -13.49
N ASN A 186 1.27 -6.09 -14.18
CA ASN A 186 1.46 -5.42 -15.45
C ASN A 186 0.47 -5.97 -16.48
N LYS A 187 -0.22 -5.09 -17.20
CA LYS A 187 -1.28 -5.48 -18.16
C LYS A 187 -0.78 -6.35 -19.30
N ALA A 188 0.41 -6.05 -19.83
CA ALA A 188 1.01 -6.86 -20.89
C ALA A 188 1.47 -8.21 -20.35
N SER A 189 2.19 -8.24 -19.22
CA SER A 189 2.60 -9.49 -18.56
C SER A 189 1.41 -10.37 -18.22
N PHE A 190 0.33 -9.80 -17.68
CA PHE A 190 -0.90 -10.56 -17.40
C PHE A 190 -1.45 -11.23 -18.65
N ARG A 191 -1.42 -10.55 -19.79
CA ARG A 191 -1.88 -11.11 -21.07
C ARG A 191 -1.00 -12.25 -21.59
N PHE A 192 0.32 -12.14 -21.43
CA PHE A 192 1.28 -13.12 -21.97
C PHE A 192 1.66 -14.25 -21.01
N LYS A 193 1.43 -14.07 -19.71
CA LYS A 193 1.75 -15.00 -18.61
C LYS A 193 0.51 -15.25 -17.74
N THR A 194 -0.69 -15.20 -18.32
CA THR A 194 -1.97 -15.32 -17.61
C THR A 194 -1.99 -16.53 -16.69
N ARG A 195 -1.60 -17.70 -17.21
CA ARG A 195 -1.63 -18.96 -16.47
C ARG A 195 -0.75 -18.91 -15.21
N GLU A 196 0.47 -18.45 -15.37
CA GLU A 196 1.44 -18.37 -14.28
C GLU A 196 0.99 -17.37 -13.20
N ILE A 197 0.49 -16.20 -13.62
CA ILE A 197 0.00 -15.15 -12.70
C ILE A 197 -1.26 -15.59 -11.97
N GLU A 198 -2.22 -16.21 -12.67
CA GLU A 198 -3.45 -16.75 -12.05
C GLU A 198 -3.14 -17.90 -11.08
N ASN A 199 -2.17 -18.75 -11.36
CA ASN A 199 -1.74 -19.80 -10.43
C ASN A 199 -1.21 -19.19 -9.13
N ILE A 200 -0.37 -18.15 -9.21
CA ILE A 200 0.15 -17.43 -8.04
C ILE A 200 -1.01 -16.78 -7.27
N LYS A 201 -1.89 -16.06 -7.98
CA LYS A 201 -3.05 -15.40 -7.38
C LYS A 201 -3.92 -16.39 -6.61
N ASN A 202 -4.28 -17.51 -7.23
CA ASN A 202 -5.16 -18.53 -6.63
C ASN A 202 -4.50 -19.20 -5.42
N ALA A 203 -3.19 -19.46 -5.47
CA ALA A 203 -2.45 -19.99 -4.33
C ALA A 203 -2.43 -19.01 -3.14
N LEU A 204 -2.20 -17.73 -3.40
CA LEU A 204 -2.25 -16.68 -2.37
C LEU A 204 -3.66 -16.50 -1.81
N GLU A 205 -4.71 -16.58 -2.64
CA GLU A 205 -6.10 -16.48 -2.21
C GLU A 205 -6.49 -17.62 -1.26
N LEU A 206 -5.97 -18.83 -1.50
CA LEU A 206 -6.14 -19.98 -0.61
C LEU A 206 -5.48 -19.75 0.75
N GLU A 207 -4.23 -19.25 0.78
CA GLU A 207 -3.51 -18.94 2.03
C GLU A 207 -4.23 -17.86 2.83
N ILE A 208 -4.73 -16.79 2.18
CA ILE A 208 -5.52 -15.74 2.82
C ILE A 208 -6.78 -16.32 3.47
N SER A 209 -7.49 -17.19 2.76
CA SER A 209 -8.70 -17.82 3.27
C SER A 209 -8.43 -18.70 4.49
N THR A 210 -7.34 -19.45 4.46
CA THR A 210 -6.89 -20.33 5.57
C THR A 210 -6.53 -19.49 6.82
N GLU A 211 -5.78 -18.39 6.64
CA GLU A 211 -5.41 -17.50 7.74
C GLU A 211 -6.63 -16.81 8.36
N LEU A 212 -7.59 -16.38 7.54
CA LEU A 212 -8.84 -15.77 8.03
C LEU A 212 -9.70 -16.74 8.83
N GLU A 213 -9.76 -18.01 8.45
CA GLU A 213 -10.47 -19.06 9.18
C GLU A 213 -9.78 -19.38 10.53
N ALA A 214 -8.44 -19.42 10.55
CA ALA A 214 -7.66 -19.64 11.76
C ALA A 214 -7.87 -18.52 12.79
N ASN A 215 -7.96 -17.27 12.34
CA ASN A 215 -8.16 -16.10 13.20
C ASN A 215 -9.60 -15.93 13.72
N ARG A 216 -10.56 -16.72 13.22
CA ARG A 216 -11.96 -16.74 13.70
C ARG A 216 -12.24 -17.75 14.81
N ARG A 217 -11.30 -18.64 15.06
CA ARG A 217 -11.35 -19.68 16.12
C ARG A 217 -10.65 -19.20 17.38
#